data_6312924804fd882abb2f831dfb6094b7
#
_entry.id   6312924804fd882abb2f831dfb6094b7
#
_cell.length_a   1.000
_cell.length_b   1.000
_cell.length_c   1.000
_cell.angle_alpha   90.00
_cell.angle_beta   90.00
_cell.angle_gamma   90.00
#
_symmetry.space_group_name_H-M   'P 1'
#
loop_
_entity.id
_entity.type
_entity.pdbx_description
1 polymer ?
#
loop_
_entity_poly.entity_id
_entity_poly.type
_entity_poly.pdbx_seq_one_letter_code
_entity_poly.pdbx_strand_id
1 'polypeptide(L)'
;MSASNKVPDNLNYLSNISFRLSMEDAPHLTWFCQSVNVPGVSIEAIDLVTPFANIPYAGGNVSFEELSVTFIVDEHLKNWIEIYDRCIALGLAEGHEKYRLLQGKSDLTPRGGTVSTIVLSILTSAMNPQMEFHFYEAFPISISSLEFSSSATDVEYFTATAGFRYTNYEIKNLL
;
A
#
# COMPACT_ATOMS: atom_id res chain seq x y z
N MET A 1 4.44 -25.48 39.52
CA MET A 1 4.18 -24.95 38.18
C MET A 1 4.09 -23.43 38.29
N SER A 2 5.13 -22.73 37.89
CA SER A 2 5.15 -21.25 37.94
C SER A 2 4.15 -20.69 36.93
N ALA A 3 3.15 -19.96 37.39
CA ALA A 3 2.28 -19.20 36.53
C ALA A 3 3.13 -18.14 35.82
N SER A 4 3.46 -18.37 34.57
CA SER A 4 4.11 -17.39 33.73
C SER A 4 3.25 -16.14 33.76
N ASN A 5 3.79 -15.06 34.29
CA ASN A 5 3.13 -13.75 34.34
C ASN A 5 3.00 -13.26 32.88
N LYS A 6 1.86 -13.50 32.25
CA LYS A 6 1.58 -13.16 30.84
C LYS A 6 1.13 -11.69 30.68
N VAL A 7 1.71 -10.80 31.46
CA VAL A 7 1.50 -9.36 31.22
C VAL A 7 2.32 -8.98 30.00
N PRO A 8 1.72 -8.34 28.98
CA PRO A 8 2.47 -7.83 27.84
C PRO A 8 3.58 -6.86 28.28
N ASP A 9 4.73 -6.94 27.64
CA ASP A 9 5.87 -6.06 27.93
C ASP A 9 5.56 -4.59 27.61
N ASN A 10 4.62 -4.34 26.70
CA ASN A 10 4.16 -3.02 26.33
C ASN A 10 2.63 -2.93 26.47
N LEU A 11 2.16 -2.03 27.33
CA LEU A 11 0.74 -1.75 27.57
C LEU A 11 0.22 -0.53 26.78
N ASN A 12 1.07 0.11 26.00
CA ASN A 12 0.68 1.27 25.20
C ASN A 12 -0.08 0.82 23.95
N TYR A 13 -1.13 1.55 23.60
CA TYR A 13 -1.89 1.31 22.38
C TYR A 13 -1.18 1.92 21.17
N LEU A 14 -1.30 1.26 20.04
CA LEU A 14 -0.83 1.80 18.76
C LEU A 14 -1.67 3.02 18.37
N SER A 15 -1.00 4.13 18.05
CA SER A 15 -1.66 5.32 17.52
C SER A 15 -1.93 5.18 16.03
N ASN A 16 -3.15 5.44 15.60
CA ASN A 16 -3.56 5.37 14.19
C ASN A 16 -3.13 6.60 13.35
N ILE A 17 -2.61 7.65 14.00
CA ILE A 17 -2.20 8.91 13.34
C ILE A 17 -0.68 9.00 13.13
N SER A 18 0.09 8.07 13.69
CA SER A 18 1.56 8.12 13.68
C SER A 18 2.11 7.16 12.63
N PHE A 19 2.14 7.58 11.38
CA PHE A 19 2.70 6.78 10.28
C PHE A 19 3.42 7.68 9.26
N ARG A 20 4.28 7.09 8.46
CA ARG A 20 4.94 7.71 7.31
C ARG A 20 4.95 6.72 6.15
N LEU A 21 4.46 7.16 5.00
CA LEU A 21 4.59 6.43 3.75
C LEU A 21 5.81 6.95 2.98
N SER A 22 6.58 6.06 2.39
CA SER A 22 7.68 6.38 1.49
C SER A 22 7.57 5.55 0.22
N MET A 23 7.59 6.22 -0.92
CA MET A 23 7.56 5.59 -2.24
C MET A 23 8.62 6.25 -3.10
N GLU A 24 9.56 5.46 -3.63
CA GLU A 24 10.70 5.97 -4.39
C GLU A 24 10.27 6.66 -5.68
N ASP A 25 9.28 6.10 -6.36
CA ASP A 25 8.83 6.56 -7.68
C ASP A 25 7.75 7.66 -7.64
N ALA A 26 7.19 7.98 -6.47
CA ALA A 26 6.19 9.03 -6.30
C ALA A 26 6.44 9.85 -5.02
N PRO A 27 7.51 10.68 -5.01
CA PRO A 27 7.88 11.45 -3.82
C PRO A 27 6.83 12.49 -3.42
N HIS A 28 6.07 13.05 -4.38
CA HIS A 28 5.00 14.01 -4.06
C HIS A 28 3.83 13.35 -3.33
N LEU A 29 3.54 12.07 -3.60
CA LEU A 29 2.53 11.30 -2.86
C LEU A 29 2.88 11.17 -1.38
N THR A 30 4.16 10.94 -1.08
CA THR A 30 4.68 10.76 0.29
C THR A 30 4.34 11.95 1.20
N TRP A 31 4.43 13.17 0.70
CA TRP A 31 4.20 14.39 1.46
C TRP A 31 2.73 14.65 1.79
N PHE A 32 1.82 14.22 0.92
CA PHE A 32 0.39 14.51 0.99
C PHE A 32 -0.45 13.30 1.45
N CYS A 33 0.18 12.20 1.87
CA CYS A 33 -0.52 11.03 2.36
C CYS A 33 -1.34 11.34 3.61
N GLN A 34 -2.65 11.11 3.53
CA GLN A 34 -3.61 11.33 4.61
C GLN A 34 -3.94 10.04 5.35
N SER A 35 -4.14 8.96 4.63
CA SER A 35 -4.42 7.64 5.20
C SER A 35 -3.89 6.51 4.32
N VAL A 36 -3.57 5.41 4.97
CA VAL A 36 -3.12 4.18 4.33
C VAL A 36 -3.65 2.99 5.13
N ASN A 37 -4.08 1.94 4.45
CA ASN A 37 -4.42 0.68 5.10
C ASN A 37 -3.18 -0.21 5.21
N VAL A 38 -3.14 -1.07 6.22
CA VAL A 38 -2.27 -2.26 6.23
C VAL A 38 -3.10 -3.40 5.66
N PRO A 39 -2.74 -3.94 4.47
CA PRO A 39 -3.57 -4.94 3.82
C PRO A 39 -3.67 -6.24 4.60
N GLY A 40 -4.85 -6.84 4.58
CA GLY A 40 -5.09 -8.15 5.17
C GLY A 40 -4.44 -9.28 4.37
N VAL A 41 -4.25 -10.40 5.04
CA VAL A 41 -3.74 -11.64 4.45
C VAL A 41 -4.80 -12.72 4.63
N SER A 42 -5.12 -13.44 3.58
CA SER A 42 -6.03 -14.58 3.63
C SER A 42 -5.40 -15.82 3.03
N ILE A 43 -5.76 -16.96 3.60
CA ILE A 43 -5.36 -18.28 3.11
C ILE A 43 -6.64 -19.02 2.71
N GLU A 44 -6.60 -19.60 1.53
CA GLU A 44 -7.72 -20.43 1.05
C GLU A 44 -7.84 -21.69 1.92
N ALA A 45 -9.06 -22.03 2.32
CA ALA A 45 -9.36 -23.27 3.01
C ALA A 45 -9.91 -24.31 2.02
N ILE A 46 -9.42 -25.54 2.09
CA ILE A 46 -9.89 -26.67 1.29
C ILE A 46 -10.67 -27.60 2.19
N ASP A 47 -11.93 -27.86 1.87
CA ASP A 47 -12.78 -28.76 2.65
C ASP A 47 -12.65 -30.21 2.14
N LEU A 48 -12.20 -31.09 3.01
CA LEU A 48 -12.29 -32.53 2.79
C LEU A 48 -13.70 -32.99 3.20
N VAL A 49 -14.51 -33.33 2.21
CA VAL A 49 -15.86 -33.83 2.45
C VAL A 49 -15.80 -35.28 2.92
N THR A 50 -16.27 -35.54 4.13
CA THR A 50 -16.46 -36.89 4.68
C THR A 50 -17.96 -37.17 4.89
N PRO A 51 -18.40 -38.43 5.00
CA PRO A 51 -19.82 -38.76 5.19
C PRO A 51 -20.43 -38.18 6.48
N PHE A 52 -19.60 -37.78 7.44
CA PHE A 52 -20.05 -37.33 8.77
C PHE A 52 -19.82 -35.83 9.01
N ALA A 53 -18.81 -35.22 8.36
CA ALA A 53 -18.47 -33.81 8.52
C ALA A 53 -17.51 -33.33 7.44
N ASN A 54 -17.50 -32.02 7.14
CA ASN A 54 -16.47 -31.38 6.37
C ASN A 54 -15.29 -31.04 7.27
N ILE A 55 -14.09 -31.46 6.89
CA ILE A 55 -12.87 -31.20 7.64
C ILE A 55 -12.07 -30.14 6.87
N PRO A 56 -11.92 -28.92 7.41
CA PRO A 56 -11.16 -27.87 6.72
C PRO A 56 -9.66 -28.12 6.84
N TYR A 57 -8.96 -27.98 5.71
CA TYR A 57 -7.50 -27.97 5.63
C TYR A 57 -7.03 -26.61 5.11
N ALA A 58 -5.89 -26.15 5.61
CA ALA A 58 -5.26 -24.97 5.06
C ALA A 58 -4.81 -25.21 3.62
N GLY A 59 -5.26 -24.40 2.69
CA GLY A 59 -4.80 -24.39 1.32
C GLY A 59 -3.37 -23.83 1.23
N GLY A 60 -2.68 -24.09 0.12
CA GLY A 60 -1.33 -23.60 -0.13
C GLY A 60 -1.26 -22.17 -0.69
N ASN A 61 -2.40 -21.53 -0.93
CA ASN A 61 -2.48 -20.22 -1.58
C ASN A 61 -2.70 -19.11 -0.56
N VAL A 62 -1.77 -18.16 -0.54
CA VAL A 62 -1.89 -16.92 0.24
C VAL A 62 -2.30 -15.80 -0.69
N SER A 63 -3.35 -15.06 -0.35
CA SER A 63 -3.75 -13.87 -1.07
C SER A 63 -3.61 -12.63 -0.19
N PHE A 64 -3.14 -11.56 -0.80
CA PHE A 64 -2.96 -10.25 -0.18
C PHE A 64 -4.03 -9.30 -0.70
N GLU A 65 -4.59 -8.51 0.21
CA GLU A 65 -5.51 -7.44 -0.16
C GLU A 65 -4.75 -6.28 -0.82
N GLU A 66 -5.49 -5.36 -1.41
CA GLU A 66 -4.98 -4.17 -2.05
C GLU A 66 -4.47 -3.16 -1.00
N LEU A 67 -3.30 -2.55 -1.28
CA LEU A 67 -2.81 -1.40 -0.53
C LEU A 67 -3.50 -0.15 -1.07
N SER A 68 -4.32 0.48 -0.24
CA SER A 68 -5.05 1.70 -0.56
C SER A 68 -4.42 2.89 0.15
N VAL A 69 -4.06 3.91 -0.63
CA VAL A 69 -3.43 5.14 -0.14
C VAL A 69 -4.31 6.32 -0.50
N THR A 70 -4.82 7.04 0.51
CA THR A 70 -5.56 8.28 0.31
C THR A 70 -4.64 9.47 0.56
N PHE A 71 -4.64 10.42 -0.34
CA PHE A 71 -3.80 11.61 -0.28
C PHE A 71 -4.56 12.88 -0.66
N ILE A 72 -4.08 14.01 -0.15
CA ILE A 72 -4.59 15.33 -0.53
C ILE A 72 -3.96 15.69 -1.87
N VAL A 73 -4.79 16.15 -2.80
CA VAL A 73 -4.33 16.53 -4.14
C VAL A 73 -3.69 17.90 -4.09
N ASP A 74 -2.49 18.02 -4.64
CA ASP A 74 -1.74 19.28 -4.77
C ASP A 74 -2.44 20.24 -5.75
N GLU A 75 -2.31 21.54 -5.55
CA GLU A 75 -2.88 22.61 -6.41
C GLU A 75 -2.50 22.45 -7.89
N HIS A 76 -1.31 21.91 -8.17
CA HIS A 76 -0.82 21.64 -9.51
C HIS A 76 -1.11 20.23 -10.02
N LEU A 77 -1.86 19.41 -9.27
CA LEU A 77 -2.20 18.01 -9.58
C LEU A 77 -0.97 17.11 -9.77
N LYS A 78 0.22 17.50 -9.33
CA LYS A 78 1.48 16.76 -9.60
C LYS A 78 1.43 15.34 -9.04
N ASN A 79 1.01 15.19 -7.79
CA ASN A 79 0.91 13.88 -7.13
C ASN A 79 -0.13 12.97 -7.81
N TRP A 80 -1.23 13.53 -8.29
CA TRP A 80 -2.24 12.78 -9.01
C TRP A 80 -1.75 12.36 -10.41
N ILE A 81 -1.09 13.28 -11.14
CA ILE A 81 -0.53 13.03 -12.47
C ILE A 81 0.59 11.99 -12.41
N GLU A 82 1.44 11.99 -11.39
CA GLU A 82 2.48 10.96 -11.22
C GLU A 82 1.91 9.54 -11.21
N ILE A 83 0.84 9.32 -10.46
CA ILE A 83 0.18 8.01 -10.39
C ILE A 83 -0.57 7.71 -11.68
N TYR A 84 -1.27 8.70 -12.24
CA TYR A 84 -1.99 8.57 -13.51
C TYR A 84 -1.06 8.17 -14.65
N ASP A 85 0.05 8.90 -14.85
CA ASP A 85 1.02 8.62 -15.90
C ASP A 85 1.62 7.21 -15.75
N ARG A 86 1.82 6.76 -14.51
CA ARG A 86 2.30 5.41 -14.25
C ARG A 86 1.26 4.36 -14.59
N CYS A 87 -0.01 4.55 -14.25
CA CYS A 87 -1.10 3.67 -14.64
C CYS A 87 -1.23 3.56 -16.17
N ILE A 88 -1.18 4.70 -16.88
CA ILE A 88 -1.25 4.74 -18.35
C ILE A 88 -0.06 4.04 -18.99
N ALA A 89 1.14 4.28 -18.48
CA ALA A 89 2.36 3.66 -19.01
C ALA A 89 2.37 2.14 -18.78
N LEU A 90 1.91 1.65 -17.64
CA LEU A 90 1.77 0.21 -17.35
C LEU A 90 0.66 -0.45 -18.18
N GLY A 91 -0.44 0.28 -18.40
CA GLY A 91 -1.57 -0.19 -19.20
C GLY A 91 -1.35 -0.16 -20.71
N LEU A 92 -0.18 0.31 -21.18
CA LEU A 92 0.15 0.46 -22.61
C LEU A 92 -0.85 1.34 -23.41
N ALA A 93 -1.62 2.19 -22.72
CA ALA A 93 -2.68 2.96 -23.36
C ALA A 93 -2.18 3.97 -24.42
N GLU A 94 -0.95 4.48 -24.26
CA GLU A 94 -0.29 5.39 -25.19
C GLU A 94 0.86 4.74 -25.99
N GLY A 95 0.87 3.42 -26.09
CA GLY A 95 1.87 2.66 -26.85
C GLY A 95 3.08 2.23 -26.03
N HIS A 96 4.02 1.55 -26.70
CA HIS A 96 5.15 0.87 -26.04
C HIS A 96 6.26 1.83 -25.57
N GLU A 97 6.29 3.07 -26.01
CA GLU A 97 7.40 3.99 -25.70
C GLU A 97 7.46 4.38 -24.23
N LYS A 98 6.32 4.75 -23.62
CA LYS A 98 6.27 5.07 -22.17
C LYS A 98 6.62 3.86 -21.32
N TYR A 99 6.15 2.67 -21.69
CA TYR A 99 6.50 1.43 -21.01
C TYR A 99 8.01 1.12 -21.07
N ARG A 100 8.64 1.32 -22.23
CA ARG A 100 10.10 1.16 -22.39
C ARG A 100 10.90 2.16 -21.56
N LEU A 101 10.41 3.39 -21.43
CA LEU A 101 11.03 4.40 -20.57
C LEU A 101 10.96 4.02 -19.09
N LEU A 102 9.87 3.37 -18.64
CA LEU A 102 9.79 2.82 -17.29
C LEU A 102 10.76 1.66 -17.09
N GLN A 103 10.84 0.72 -18.04
CA GLN A 103 11.77 -0.40 -17.96
C GLN A 103 13.23 0.03 -17.88
N GLY A 104 13.60 1.11 -18.56
CA GLY A 104 14.96 1.64 -18.56
C GLY A 104 15.37 2.43 -17.30
N LYS A 105 14.43 2.71 -16.39
CA LYS A 105 14.72 3.51 -15.17
C LYS A 105 15.41 2.74 -14.04
N SER A 106 15.36 1.42 -14.02
CA SER A 106 15.96 0.62 -12.95
C SER A 106 16.47 -0.72 -13.43
N ASP A 107 17.78 -0.92 -13.32
CA ASP A 107 18.43 -2.22 -13.53
C ASP A 107 18.42 -3.10 -12.26
N LEU A 108 17.87 -2.60 -11.15
CA LEU A 108 17.97 -3.21 -9.82
C LEU A 108 16.86 -4.24 -9.54
N THR A 109 15.79 -4.23 -10.30
CA THR A 109 14.68 -5.19 -10.13
C THR A 109 14.50 -6.06 -11.36
N PRO A 110 14.08 -7.34 -11.22
CA PRO A 110 13.85 -8.25 -12.33
C PRO A 110 12.81 -7.73 -13.35
N ARG A 111 11.94 -6.82 -12.94
CA ARG A 111 10.89 -6.20 -13.76
C ARG A 111 11.22 -4.76 -14.20
N GLY A 112 12.47 -4.31 -13.99
CA GLY A 112 12.88 -2.93 -14.30
C GLY A 112 12.11 -1.89 -13.49
N GLY A 113 11.99 -0.68 -14.02
CA GLY A 113 11.26 0.43 -13.37
C GLY A 113 9.73 0.33 -13.42
N THR A 114 9.15 -0.83 -13.82
CA THR A 114 7.69 -1.04 -13.84
C THR A 114 7.10 -1.27 -12.46
N VAL A 115 7.90 -1.71 -11.52
CA VAL A 115 7.55 -1.96 -10.12
C VAL A 115 8.47 -1.17 -9.19
N SER A 116 7.98 -0.85 -8.00
CA SER A 116 8.73 -0.13 -6.98
C SER A 116 8.53 -0.74 -5.60
N THR A 117 9.32 -0.29 -4.64
CA THR A 117 9.12 -0.64 -3.24
C THR A 117 8.39 0.49 -2.52
N ILE A 118 7.32 0.14 -1.80
CA ILE A 118 6.61 1.07 -0.92
C ILE A 118 6.96 0.70 0.51
N VAL A 119 7.32 1.68 1.32
CA VAL A 119 7.64 1.49 2.74
C VAL A 119 6.64 2.28 3.57
N LEU A 120 5.91 1.59 4.44
CA LEU A 120 5.04 2.18 5.44
C LEU A 120 5.71 2.03 6.80
N SER A 121 6.17 3.14 7.38
CA SER A 121 6.77 3.18 8.72
C SER A 121 5.71 3.57 9.73
N ILE A 122 5.51 2.73 10.74
CA ILE A 122 4.68 3.01 11.90
C ILE A 122 5.55 3.66 12.97
N LEU A 123 5.10 4.79 13.48
CA LEU A 123 5.83 5.59 14.44
C LEU A 123 5.26 5.39 15.85
N THR A 124 6.11 5.52 16.85
CA THR A 124 5.69 5.61 18.25
C THR A 124 5.01 6.95 18.55
N SER A 125 4.42 7.10 19.73
CA SER A 125 3.91 8.39 20.22
C SER A 125 4.97 9.50 20.28
N ALA A 126 6.26 9.13 20.31
CA ALA A 126 7.41 10.04 20.26
C ALA A 126 7.91 10.27 18.81
N MET A 127 7.15 9.84 17.78
CA MET A 127 7.47 9.98 16.36
C MET A 127 8.74 9.23 15.91
N ASN A 128 9.19 8.24 16.67
CA ASN A 128 10.29 7.39 16.27
C ASN A 128 9.76 6.16 15.51
N PRO A 129 10.42 5.72 14.42
CA PRO A 129 10.01 4.54 13.70
C PRO A 129 10.17 3.29 14.58
N GLN A 130 9.11 2.51 14.66
CA GLN A 130 9.07 1.28 15.45
C GLN A 130 8.99 0.03 14.57
N MET A 131 8.15 0.10 13.57
CA MET A 131 7.89 -0.99 12.62
C MET A 131 7.84 -0.46 11.21
N GLU A 132 8.32 -1.25 10.26
CA GLU A 132 8.22 -0.95 8.83
C GLU A 132 7.60 -2.11 8.08
N PHE A 133 6.67 -1.77 7.20
CA PHE A 133 6.07 -2.67 6.23
C PHE A 133 6.68 -2.37 4.87
N HIS A 134 7.47 -3.29 4.33
CA HIS A 134 8.10 -3.19 3.03
C HIS A 134 7.27 -3.96 2.01
N PHE A 135 6.57 -3.25 1.11
CA PHE A 135 5.79 -3.84 0.03
C PHE A 135 6.68 -3.95 -1.20
N TYR A 136 6.95 -5.17 -1.64
CA TYR A 136 7.85 -5.44 -2.75
C TYR A 136 7.09 -5.55 -4.06
N GLU A 137 7.73 -5.07 -5.12
CA GLU A 137 7.20 -5.09 -6.49
C GLU A 137 5.80 -4.45 -6.59
N ALA A 138 5.61 -3.34 -5.89
CA ALA A 138 4.36 -2.60 -5.90
C ALA A 138 4.19 -1.81 -7.20
N PHE A 139 2.96 -1.79 -7.71
CA PHE A 139 2.56 -1.00 -8.87
C PHE A 139 1.12 -0.51 -8.71
N PRO A 140 0.80 0.69 -9.22
CA PRO A 140 -0.55 1.21 -9.14
C PRO A 140 -1.47 0.46 -10.10
N ILE A 141 -2.70 0.20 -9.65
CA ILE A 141 -3.76 -0.43 -10.45
C ILE A 141 -4.96 0.48 -10.63
N SER A 142 -5.14 1.45 -9.74
CA SER A 142 -6.28 2.36 -9.78
C SER A 142 -5.91 3.71 -9.18
N ILE A 143 -6.60 4.75 -9.64
CA ILE A 143 -6.64 6.08 -9.06
C ILE A 143 -8.07 6.62 -9.14
N SER A 144 -8.53 7.26 -8.06
CA SER A 144 -9.89 7.81 -8.03
C SER A 144 -10.04 9.01 -8.96
N SER A 145 -11.28 9.23 -9.44
CA SER A 145 -11.67 10.45 -10.17
C SER A 145 -11.64 11.67 -9.25
N LEU A 146 -11.50 12.85 -9.88
CA LEU A 146 -11.66 14.15 -9.23
C LEU A 146 -12.92 14.81 -9.80
N GLU A 147 -13.85 15.20 -8.93
CA GLU A 147 -15.10 15.82 -9.33
C GLU A 147 -15.07 17.32 -9.04
N PHE A 148 -15.15 18.13 -10.06
CA PHE A 148 -15.21 19.58 -9.96
C PHE A 148 -16.66 20.07 -10.07
N SER A 149 -17.11 20.89 -9.11
CA SER A 149 -18.44 21.47 -9.13
C SER A 149 -18.36 22.97 -8.86
N SER A 150 -18.90 23.77 -9.78
CA SER A 150 -19.03 25.22 -9.62
C SER A 150 -20.18 25.63 -8.69
N SER A 151 -21.01 24.69 -8.26
CA SER A 151 -22.14 24.93 -7.36
C SER A 151 -21.77 24.75 -5.87
N ALA A 152 -20.55 24.31 -5.57
CA ALA A 152 -20.08 24.19 -4.20
C ALA A 152 -19.96 25.59 -3.55
N THR A 153 -20.50 25.74 -2.33
CA THR A 153 -20.49 26.99 -1.57
C THR A 153 -19.26 27.14 -0.70
N ASP A 154 -18.63 26.03 -0.33
CA ASP A 154 -17.45 26.00 0.51
C ASP A 154 -16.22 25.51 -0.27
N VAL A 155 -15.05 26.02 0.10
CA VAL A 155 -13.77 25.58 -0.47
C VAL A 155 -13.27 24.39 0.33
N GLU A 156 -13.34 23.20 -0.29
CA GLU A 156 -12.79 21.97 0.26
C GLU A 156 -11.55 21.54 -0.53
N TYR A 157 -10.61 20.86 0.14
CA TYR A 157 -9.47 20.26 -0.55
C TYR A 157 -9.88 18.92 -1.17
N PHE A 158 -9.32 18.62 -2.33
CA PHE A 158 -9.52 17.34 -2.98
C PHE A 158 -8.69 16.25 -2.33
N THR A 159 -9.33 15.11 -2.13
CA THR A 159 -8.65 13.86 -1.77
C THR A 159 -8.78 12.86 -2.91
N ALA A 160 -7.72 12.14 -3.20
CA ALA A 160 -7.70 11.05 -4.14
C ALA A 160 -7.22 9.76 -3.45
N THR A 161 -7.71 8.63 -3.93
CA THR A 161 -7.30 7.32 -3.46
C THR A 161 -6.63 6.57 -4.58
N ALA A 162 -5.42 6.07 -4.33
CA ALA A 162 -4.69 5.20 -5.24
C ALA A 162 -4.62 3.79 -4.68
N GLY A 163 -4.91 2.81 -5.53
CA GLY A 163 -4.80 1.39 -5.22
C GLY A 163 -3.53 0.80 -5.79
N PHE A 164 -2.84 0.00 -4.99
CA PHE A 164 -1.60 -0.68 -5.37
C PHE A 164 -1.70 -2.18 -5.16
N ARG A 165 -1.17 -2.94 -6.13
CA ARG A 165 -0.87 -4.36 -5.97
C ARG A 165 0.61 -4.55 -5.78
N TYR A 166 0.97 -5.59 -5.08
CA TYR A 166 2.35 -5.95 -4.74
C TYR A 166 2.48 -7.48 -4.69
N THR A 167 3.69 -7.99 -4.75
CA THR A 167 3.93 -9.44 -4.72
C THR A 167 3.83 -9.99 -3.31
N ASN A 168 4.49 -9.35 -2.36
CA ASN A 168 4.45 -9.70 -0.93
C ASN A 168 4.84 -8.47 -0.10
N TYR A 169 4.65 -8.55 1.22
CA TYR A 169 5.22 -7.58 2.13
C TYR A 169 5.95 -8.26 3.30
N GLU A 170 6.95 -7.58 3.79
CA GLU A 170 7.75 -7.98 4.95
C GLU A 170 7.57 -6.96 6.07
N ILE A 171 7.48 -7.45 7.30
CA ILE A 171 7.39 -6.61 8.49
C ILE A 171 8.75 -6.61 9.16
N LYS A 172 9.38 -5.43 9.29
CA LYS A 172 10.64 -5.24 9.98
C LYS A 172 10.41 -4.53 11.30
N ASN A 173 10.89 -5.13 12.37
CA ASN A 173 10.93 -4.51 13.68
C ASN A 173 12.26 -3.74 13.80
N LEU A 174 12.19 -2.46 14.18
CA LEU A 174 13.35 -1.57 14.32
C LEU A 174 13.78 -1.39 15.79
N LEU A 175 13.09 -2.04 16.73
CA LEU A 175 13.40 -2.04 18.16
C LEU A 175 14.43 -3.11 18.52
#